data_05f4c93986dfae216dee36761b94f5f6
#
_entry.id   05f4c93986dfae216dee36761b94f5f6
#
_cell.length_a   1.000
_cell.length_b   1.000
_cell.length_c   1.000
_cell.angle_alpha   90.00
_cell.angle_beta   90.00
_cell.angle_gamma   90.00
#
_symmetry.space_group_name_H-M   'P 1'
#
loop_
_entity.id
_entity.type
_entity.pdbx_description
1 polymer ?
#
loop_
_entity_poly.entity_id
_entity_poly.type
_entity_poly.pdbx_seq_one_letter_code
_entity_poly.pdbx_strand_id
1 'polypeptide(L)'
;MDHNTLVKTLQDEGNLKYSFSGNEIQALCQWMTVETFKQTETLISKGSPADSLVFILSGLAQSLDDNRQVALHNQGDFAGDSLFSDRSTHNVNVQALEDSTTARLSCHDFHEFLQKDQTLALKYQEFFNKISKVRGEQIAGESFIDKKKYLALIAHNNMKSSLMEFCSMQSNKLEQFPLIATGTTGSLLFKKTGLMLSRKVASGPLGGDQAVGTMISTKNICGVIFFRDPLSAHPHRADIEALRRLCDVDQIPLATNPQSGEAILDYLLLGKGERELIPNHVLEVHRQGQSKVVEAS
;
A
#
# COMPACT_ATOMS: atom_id res chain seq x y z
N MET A 1 17.99 -20.21 -0.80
CA MET A 1 18.26 -19.18 0.25
C MET A 1 18.45 -19.91 1.56
N ASP A 2 19.45 -19.53 2.36
CA ASP A 2 19.64 -20.12 3.68
C ASP A 2 18.74 -19.50 4.74
N HIS A 3 18.59 -20.16 5.90
CA HIS A 3 17.74 -19.71 6.99
C HIS A 3 18.17 -18.33 7.57
N ASN A 4 19.48 -18.04 7.57
CA ASN A 4 19.99 -16.77 8.08
C ASN A 4 19.56 -15.59 7.18
N THR A 5 19.55 -15.79 5.88
CA THR A 5 19.08 -14.80 4.91
C THR A 5 17.57 -14.56 5.04
N LEU A 6 16.76 -15.61 5.26
CA LEU A 6 15.32 -15.50 5.56
C LEU A 6 15.09 -14.59 6.79
N VAL A 7 15.74 -14.93 7.92
CA VAL A 7 15.60 -14.18 9.18
C VAL A 7 15.99 -12.72 8.98
N LYS A 8 17.15 -12.48 8.35
CA LYS A 8 17.66 -11.12 8.11
C LYS A 8 16.70 -10.31 7.22
N THR A 9 16.17 -10.91 6.16
CA THR A 9 15.21 -10.20 5.28
C THR A 9 13.97 -9.76 6.04
N LEU A 10 13.37 -10.62 6.85
CA LEU A 10 12.17 -10.26 7.61
C LEU A 10 12.47 -9.30 8.77
N GLN A 11 13.69 -9.29 9.33
CA GLN A 11 14.13 -8.33 10.33
C GLN A 11 14.43 -6.95 9.74
N ASP A 12 15.03 -6.88 8.56
CA ASP A 12 15.51 -5.62 7.97
C ASP A 12 14.43 -4.97 7.08
N GLU A 13 13.72 -5.74 6.27
CA GLU A 13 12.80 -5.24 5.25
C GLU A 13 11.32 -5.48 5.58
N GLY A 14 11.01 -6.48 6.42
CA GLY A 14 9.65 -6.91 6.70
C GLY A 14 8.86 -5.96 7.61
N ASN A 15 7.54 -5.99 7.45
CA ASN A 15 6.62 -5.27 8.33
C ASN A 15 6.61 -5.83 9.77
N LEU A 16 7.03 -7.09 9.95
CA LEU A 16 7.12 -7.73 11.27
C LEU A 16 8.04 -6.98 12.24
N LYS A 17 9.12 -6.39 11.74
CA LYS A 17 10.11 -5.65 12.57
C LYS A 17 9.51 -4.49 13.38
N TYR A 18 8.34 -4.00 13.01
CA TYR A 18 7.68 -2.91 13.73
C TYR A 18 6.85 -3.40 14.93
N SER A 19 6.55 -4.69 14.98
CA SER A 19 5.69 -5.29 16.01
C SER A 19 6.38 -6.39 16.81
N PHE A 20 7.47 -6.94 16.30
CA PHE A 20 8.20 -8.06 16.87
C PHE A 20 9.69 -7.75 16.98
N SER A 21 10.33 -8.28 18.03
CA SER A 21 11.78 -8.24 18.17
C SER A 21 12.47 -9.20 17.19
N GLY A 22 13.78 -9.01 17.00
CA GLY A 22 14.56 -9.91 16.14
C GLY A 22 14.49 -11.38 16.54
N ASN A 23 14.50 -11.66 17.87
CA ASN A 23 14.38 -13.04 18.37
C ASN A 23 13.00 -13.64 18.14
N GLU A 24 11.93 -12.84 18.26
CA GLU A 24 10.57 -13.29 17.97
C GLU A 24 10.42 -13.60 16.49
N ILE A 25 10.96 -12.76 15.58
CA ILE A 25 10.96 -13.03 14.14
C ILE A 25 11.75 -14.31 13.82
N GLN A 26 12.91 -14.50 14.43
CA GLN A 26 13.72 -15.71 14.26
C GLN A 26 12.96 -16.97 14.70
N ALA A 27 12.21 -16.90 15.80
CA ALA A 27 11.39 -18.02 16.28
C ALA A 27 10.29 -18.41 15.27
N LEU A 28 9.63 -17.43 14.63
CA LEU A 28 8.63 -17.69 13.59
C LEU A 28 9.29 -18.30 12.33
N CYS A 29 10.45 -17.80 11.91
CA CYS A 29 11.13 -18.26 10.72
C CYS A 29 11.50 -19.76 10.75
N GLN A 30 11.65 -20.37 11.93
CA GLN A 30 11.94 -21.81 12.07
C GLN A 30 10.82 -22.70 11.53
N TRP A 31 9.61 -22.16 11.37
CA TRP A 31 8.42 -22.86 10.91
C TRP A 31 8.11 -22.59 9.42
N MET A 32 8.99 -21.88 8.73
CA MET A 32 8.76 -21.49 7.35
C MET A 32 9.55 -22.32 6.37
N THR A 33 8.94 -22.63 5.23
CA THR A 33 9.59 -23.29 4.08
C THR A 33 9.87 -22.26 2.98
N VAL A 34 11.08 -22.26 2.44
CA VAL A 34 11.47 -21.35 1.35
C VAL A 34 11.09 -21.96 0.00
N GLU A 35 10.42 -21.16 -0.84
CA GLU A 35 9.98 -21.53 -2.19
C GLU A 35 10.44 -20.47 -3.21
N THR A 36 10.54 -20.83 -4.48
CA THR A 36 10.88 -19.91 -5.57
C THR A 36 9.81 -19.98 -6.65
N PHE A 37 9.50 -18.83 -7.22
CA PHE A 37 8.50 -18.68 -8.28
C PHE A 37 9.09 -17.87 -9.43
N LYS A 38 8.77 -18.29 -10.65
CA LYS A 38 9.07 -17.52 -11.85
C LYS A 38 8.04 -16.41 -12.06
N GLN A 39 8.43 -15.41 -12.83
CA GLN A 39 7.50 -14.38 -13.27
C GLN A 39 6.22 -15.01 -13.84
N THR A 40 5.06 -14.46 -13.49
CA THR A 40 3.71 -14.94 -13.81
C THR A 40 3.23 -16.19 -13.09
N GLU A 41 4.05 -16.90 -12.32
CA GLU A 41 3.59 -18.03 -11.53
C GLU A 41 2.69 -17.59 -10.37
N THR A 42 1.72 -18.44 -10.06
CA THR A 42 0.75 -18.19 -8.98
C THR A 42 1.25 -18.74 -7.65
N LEU A 43 1.39 -17.87 -6.67
CA LEU A 43 1.78 -18.20 -5.29
C LEU A 43 0.59 -18.73 -4.49
N ILE A 44 -0.59 -18.12 -4.69
CA ILE A 44 -1.85 -18.45 -4.02
C ILE A 44 -2.98 -18.33 -5.05
N SER A 45 -3.85 -19.33 -5.13
CA SER A 45 -5.00 -19.33 -6.04
C SER A 45 -6.28 -18.92 -5.30
N LYS A 46 -7.07 -18.03 -5.90
CA LYS A 46 -8.43 -17.69 -5.44
C LYS A 46 -9.29 -18.94 -5.37
N GLY A 47 -9.99 -19.12 -4.26
CA GLY A 47 -10.84 -20.30 -4.00
C GLY A 47 -10.09 -21.52 -3.46
N SER A 48 -8.75 -21.52 -3.45
CA SER A 48 -7.99 -22.57 -2.75
C SER A 48 -8.15 -22.46 -1.23
N PRO A 49 -7.93 -23.54 -0.46
CA PRO A 49 -7.99 -23.49 1.00
C PRO A 49 -7.08 -22.38 1.56
N ALA A 50 -7.58 -21.63 2.53
CA ALA A 50 -6.79 -20.61 3.24
C ALA A 50 -5.93 -21.31 4.30
N ASP A 51 -4.86 -21.97 3.88
CA ASP A 51 -4.02 -22.87 4.67
C ASP A 51 -2.59 -22.38 4.88
N SER A 52 -2.21 -21.22 4.36
CA SER A 52 -0.85 -20.72 4.48
C SER A 52 -0.72 -19.20 4.31
N LEU A 53 0.31 -18.66 4.99
CA LEU A 53 0.88 -17.33 4.71
C LEU A 53 2.10 -17.47 3.81
N VAL A 54 2.30 -16.51 2.93
CA VAL A 54 3.45 -16.43 2.02
C VAL A 54 4.14 -15.08 2.19
N PHE A 55 5.37 -15.06 2.66
CA PHE A 55 6.21 -13.87 2.82
C PHE A 55 7.10 -13.68 1.60
N ILE A 56 7.19 -12.48 1.07
CA ILE A 56 8.05 -12.17 -0.08
C ILE A 56 9.47 -11.87 0.45
N LEU A 57 10.43 -12.72 0.15
CA LEU A 57 11.84 -12.56 0.56
C LEU A 57 12.66 -11.79 -0.48
N SER A 58 12.34 -11.95 -1.76
CA SER A 58 12.88 -11.15 -2.87
C SER A 58 11.88 -11.17 -4.02
N GLY A 59 11.97 -10.18 -4.89
CA GLY A 59 11.04 -10.05 -6.01
C GLY A 59 9.80 -9.23 -5.65
N LEU A 60 8.78 -9.34 -6.49
CA LEU A 60 7.55 -8.58 -6.43
C LEU A 60 6.36 -9.48 -6.77
N ALA A 61 5.29 -9.41 -5.98
CA ALA A 61 4.04 -10.10 -6.24
C ALA A 61 2.84 -9.16 -6.17
N GLN A 62 1.73 -9.56 -6.77
CA GLN A 62 0.47 -8.82 -6.74
C GLN A 62 -0.69 -9.72 -6.32
N SER A 63 -1.65 -9.15 -5.59
CA SER A 63 -2.97 -9.77 -5.39
C SER A 63 -3.94 -9.28 -6.46
N LEU A 64 -4.67 -10.22 -7.05
CA LEU A 64 -5.66 -9.98 -8.10
C LEU A 64 -7.04 -10.48 -7.66
N ASP A 65 -8.05 -9.62 -7.76
CA ASP A 65 -9.46 -9.98 -7.67
C ASP A 65 -10.08 -9.84 -9.07
N ASP A 66 -10.45 -10.96 -9.68
CA ASP A 66 -10.98 -11.03 -11.05
C ASP A 66 -10.16 -10.19 -12.07
N ASN A 67 -8.85 -10.41 -12.11
CA ASN A 67 -7.85 -9.67 -12.92
C ASN A 67 -7.61 -8.22 -12.54
N ARG A 68 -8.26 -7.71 -11.49
CA ARG A 68 -7.97 -6.38 -10.94
C ARG A 68 -6.90 -6.49 -9.87
N GLN A 69 -5.84 -5.71 -10.00
CA GLN A 69 -4.84 -5.58 -8.95
C GLN A 69 -5.44 -4.88 -7.72
N VAL A 70 -5.48 -5.58 -6.59
CA VAL A 70 -5.99 -5.05 -5.30
C VAL A 70 -4.86 -4.79 -4.30
N ALA A 71 -3.72 -5.46 -4.43
CA ALA A 71 -2.55 -5.20 -3.60
C ALA A 71 -1.25 -5.49 -4.36
N LEU A 72 -0.16 -4.87 -3.91
CA LEU A 72 1.21 -5.13 -4.35
C LEU A 72 2.02 -5.56 -3.12
N HIS A 73 2.79 -6.65 -3.26
CA HIS A 73 3.60 -7.22 -2.20
C HIS A 73 5.08 -7.09 -2.57
N ASN A 74 5.77 -6.21 -1.87
CA ASN A 74 7.20 -5.99 -2.00
C ASN A 74 7.99 -6.94 -1.09
N GLN A 75 9.30 -6.92 -1.21
CA GLN A 75 10.19 -7.61 -0.26
C GLN A 75 9.82 -7.25 1.19
N GLY A 76 9.68 -8.26 2.03
CA GLY A 76 9.28 -8.15 3.43
C GLY A 76 7.77 -8.09 3.68
N ASP A 77 6.93 -7.99 2.64
CA ASP A 77 5.48 -8.09 2.76
C ASP A 77 5.02 -9.55 2.78
N PHE A 78 3.74 -9.78 3.07
CA PHE A 78 3.15 -11.11 3.05
C PHE A 78 1.76 -11.09 2.41
N ALA A 79 1.33 -12.27 1.95
CA ALA A 79 0.00 -12.55 1.42
C ALA A 79 -0.56 -13.83 2.06
N GLY A 80 -1.86 -14.11 1.85
CA GLY A 80 -2.50 -15.31 2.39
C GLY A 80 -3.08 -15.13 3.78
N ASP A 81 -3.22 -13.90 4.25
CA ASP A 81 -3.78 -13.56 5.57
C ASP A 81 -5.25 -14.02 5.76
N SER A 82 -5.92 -14.53 4.72
CA SER A 82 -7.20 -15.25 4.83
C SER A 82 -7.14 -16.43 5.81
N LEU A 83 -5.95 -17.01 6.03
CA LEU A 83 -5.68 -18.02 7.05
C LEU A 83 -6.15 -17.60 8.45
N PHE A 84 -6.08 -16.30 8.76
CA PHE A 84 -6.44 -15.73 10.06
C PHE A 84 -7.80 -15.00 10.03
N SER A 85 -8.62 -15.23 9.01
CA SER A 85 -10.00 -14.74 8.93
C SER A 85 -10.99 -15.88 9.10
N ASP A 86 -12.28 -15.55 9.23
CA ASP A 86 -13.36 -16.54 9.26
C ASP A 86 -13.60 -17.24 7.91
N ARG A 87 -12.70 -17.04 6.93
CA ARG A 87 -12.81 -17.59 5.58
C ARG A 87 -12.06 -18.92 5.49
N SER A 88 -12.70 -19.88 4.87
CA SER A 88 -12.09 -21.18 4.57
C SER A 88 -11.23 -21.20 3.31
N THR A 89 -11.35 -20.17 2.47
CA THR A 89 -10.65 -20.09 1.17
C THR A 89 -10.06 -18.70 0.94
N HIS A 90 -9.00 -18.67 0.13
CA HIS A 90 -8.42 -17.40 -0.35
C HIS A 90 -9.38 -16.66 -1.28
N ASN A 91 -9.49 -15.35 -1.11
CA ASN A 91 -10.42 -14.49 -1.86
C ASN A 91 -9.78 -13.80 -3.08
N VAL A 92 -8.48 -13.92 -3.24
CA VAL A 92 -7.70 -13.33 -4.35
C VAL A 92 -6.67 -14.31 -4.89
N ASN A 93 -6.24 -14.13 -6.14
CA ASN A 93 -5.04 -14.75 -6.66
C ASN A 93 -3.83 -13.93 -6.23
N VAL A 94 -2.72 -14.58 -5.87
CA VAL A 94 -1.42 -13.91 -5.67
C VAL A 94 -0.46 -14.42 -6.72
N GLN A 95 0.11 -13.53 -7.53
CA GLN A 95 0.94 -13.85 -8.67
C GLN A 95 2.27 -13.10 -8.61
N ALA A 96 3.35 -13.78 -8.97
CA ALA A 96 4.67 -13.17 -9.11
C ALA A 96 4.71 -12.21 -10.31
N LEU A 97 5.16 -10.98 -10.10
CA LEU A 97 5.40 -9.99 -11.18
C LEU A 97 6.81 -10.08 -11.73
N GLU A 98 7.72 -10.68 -10.99
CA GLU A 98 9.10 -11.00 -11.37
C GLU A 98 9.56 -12.28 -10.66
N ASP A 99 10.71 -12.84 -11.03
CA ASP A 99 11.28 -14.01 -10.35
C ASP A 99 11.40 -13.72 -8.85
N SER A 100 10.71 -14.51 -8.04
CA SER A 100 10.52 -14.23 -6.62
C SER A 100 10.95 -15.40 -5.74
N THR A 101 11.51 -15.11 -4.59
CA THR A 101 11.72 -16.06 -3.50
C THR A 101 10.78 -15.73 -2.36
N THR A 102 10.14 -16.75 -1.80
CA THR A 102 9.14 -16.60 -0.74
C THR A 102 9.44 -17.51 0.43
N ALA A 103 8.83 -17.24 1.58
CA ALA A 103 8.76 -18.15 2.72
C ALA A 103 7.30 -18.44 3.03
N ARG A 104 6.94 -19.71 3.05
CA ARG A 104 5.58 -20.19 3.36
C ARG A 104 5.50 -20.66 4.80
N LEU A 105 4.50 -20.17 5.53
CA LEU A 105 4.10 -20.65 6.84
C LEU A 105 2.74 -21.35 6.68
N SER A 106 2.70 -22.69 6.80
CA SER A 106 1.45 -23.43 6.69
C SER A 106 0.61 -23.33 7.98
N CYS A 107 -0.69 -23.60 7.86
CA CYS A 107 -1.58 -23.73 9.02
C CYS A 107 -1.11 -24.83 9.99
N HIS A 108 -0.58 -25.94 9.46
CA HIS A 108 -0.01 -27.03 10.25
C HIS A 108 1.19 -26.54 11.06
N ASP A 109 2.17 -25.91 10.41
CA ASP A 109 3.39 -25.41 11.08
C ASP A 109 3.06 -24.32 12.11
N PHE A 110 2.08 -23.47 11.84
CA PHE A 110 1.60 -22.49 12.81
C PHE A 110 0.94 -23.16 14.02
N HIS A 111 0.22 -24.24 13.81
CA HIS A 111 -0.37 -25.02 14.89
C HIS A 111 0.68 -25.67 15.79
N GLU A 112 1.73 -26.25 15.20
CA GLU A 112 2.89 -26.78 15.93
C GLU A 112 3.63 -25.66 16.70
N PHE A 113 3.75 -24.48 16.11
CA PHE A 113 4.29 -23.29 16.77
C PHE A 113 3.45 -22.90 18.00
N LEU A 114 2.11 -22.91 17.88
CA LEU A 114 1.20 -22.69 19.00
C LEU A 114 1.42 -23.64 20.17
N GLN A 115 1.70 -24.92 19.89
CA GLN A 115 1.96 -25.93 20.92
C GLN A 115 3.31 -25.70 21.61
N LYS A 116 4.32 -25.18 20.88
CA LYS A 116 5.68 -24.98 21.41
C LYS A 116 5.85 -23.67 22.17
N ASP A 117 5.27 -22.58 21.68
CA ASP A 117 5.31 -21.25 22.29
C ASP A 117 3.97 -20.54 22.14
N GLN A 118 3.03 -20.92 22.99
CA GLN A 118 1.65 -20.41 22.95
C GLN A 118 1.59 -18.89 23.06
N THR A 119 2.41 -18.28 23.90
CA THR A 119 2.38 -16.82 24.13
C THR A 119 2.79 -16.06 22.90
N LEU A 120 3.89 -16.47 22.28
CA LEU A 120 4.39 -15.82 21.07
C LEU A 120 3.49 -16.09 19.85
N ALA A 121 3.00 -17.31 19.72
CA ALA A 121 2.09 -17.67 18.63
C ALA A 121 0.75 -16.92 18.71
N LEU A 122 0.18 -16.72 19.89
CA LEU A 122 -1.03 -15.90 20.08
C LEU A 122 -0.76 -14.42 19.73
N LYS A 123 0.42 -13.88 20.08
CA LYS A 123 0.81 -12.52 19.66
C LYS A 123 0.85 -12.38 18.13
N TYR A 124 1.36 -13.39 17.42
CA TYR A 124 1.34 -13.44 15.95
C TYR A 124 -0.08 -13.58 15.41
N GLN A 125 -0.90 -14.43 16.00
CA GLN A 125 -2.29 -14.61 15.58
C GLN A 125 -3.09 -13.32 15.69
N GLU A 126 -2.97 -12.60 16.81
CA GLU A 126 -3.61 -11.28 16.99
C GLU A 126 -3.14 -10.26 15.93
N PHE A 127 -1.83 -10.24 15.67
CA PHE A 127 -1.26 -9.37 14.65
C PHE A 127 -1.83 -9.69 13.26
N PHE A 128 -1.83 -10.95 12.83
CA PHE A 128 -2.34 -11.36 11.52
C PHE A 128 -3.86 -11.19 11.41
N ASN A 129 -4.62 -11.47 12.47
CA ASN A 129 -6.07 -11.23 12.51
C ASN A 129 -6.38 -9.74 12.27
N LYS A 130 -5.66 -8.84 12.94
CA LYS A 130 -5.82 -7.40 12.74
C LYS A 130 -5.56 -7.01 11.29
N ILE A 131 -4.50 -7.52 10.69
CA ILE A 131 -4.15 -7.24 9.29
C ILE A 131 -5.21 -7.81 8.34
N SER A 132 -5.64 -9.05 8.54
CA SER A 132 -6.66 -9.71 7.72
C SER A 132 -7.98 -8.94 7.73
N LYS A 133 -8.38 -8.43 8.89
CA LYS A 133 -9.59 -7.61 9.02
C LYS A 133 -9.47 -6.33 8.17
N VAL A 134 -8.39 -5.56 8.34
CA VAL A 134 -8.15 -4.32 7.58
C VAL A 134 -8.11 -4.59 6.08
N ARG A 135 -7.38 -5.62 5.63
CA ARG A 135 -7.33 -6.00 4.22
C ARG A 135 -8.69 -6.47 3.68
N GLY A 136 -9.42 -7.23 4.49
CA GLY A 136 -10.76 -7.70 4.13
C GLY A 136 -11.72 -6.52 3.88
N GLU A 137 -11.68 -5.51 4.74
CA GLU A 137 -12.46 -4.29 4.60
C GLU A 137 -12.04 -3.46 3.36
N GLN A 138 -10.74 -3.37 3.08
CA GLN A 138 -10.21 -2.73 1.87
C GLN A 138 -10.63 -3.44 0.56
N ILE A 139 -10.75 -4.77 0.58
CA ILE A 139 -11.15 -5.57 -0.61
C ILE A 139 -12.67 -5.61 -0.76
N ALA A 140 -13.40 -5.85 0.34
CA ALA A 140 -14.86 -6.05 0.35
C ALA A 140 -15.66 -4.74 0.26
N GLY A 141 -15.02 -3.58 0.51
CA GLY A 141 -15.73 -2.30 0.51
C GLY A 141 -16.56 -2.13 -0.75
N GLU A 142 -17.87 -2.17 -0.62
CA GLU A 142 -18.83 -1.68 -1.61
C GLU A 142 -18.69 -0.17 -1.75
N SER A 143 -17.52 0.30 -2.20
CA SER A 143 -17.30 1.72 -2.30
C SER A 143 -17.72 2.20 -3.67
N PHE A 144 -18.52 3.25 -3.69
CA PHE A 144 -18.77 4.12 -4.83
C PHE A 144 -17.47 4.79 -5.36
N ILE A 145 -16.32 4.46 -4.77
CA ILE A 145 -15.01 4.96 -5.14
C ILE A 145 -14.47 4.10 -6.29
N ASP A 146 -13.92 4.74 -7.30
CA ASP A 146 -13.17 4.04 -8.35
C ASP A 146 -11.93 3.37 -7.72
N LYS A 147 -12.07 2.07 -7.35
CA LYS A 147 -11.02 1.25 -6.72
C LYS A 147 -9.77 1.08 -7.60
N LYS A 148 -9.79 1.56 -8.83
CA LYS A 148 -8.63 1.61 -9.72
C LYS A 148 -7.70 2.77 -9.39
N LYS A 149 -8.15 3.77 -8.60
CA LYS A 149 -7.38 4.97 -8.30
C LYS A 149 -6.91 4.98 -6.86
N TYR A 150 -5.64 5.30 -6.67
CA TYR A 150 -4.98 5.36 -5.37
C TYR A 150 -5.21 6.68 -4.67
N LEU A 151 -5.30 6.64 -3.34
CA LEU A 151 -5.11 7.81 -2.49
C LEU A 151 -3.65 7.89 -2.04
N ALA A 152 -2.96 8.96 -2.38
CA ALA A 152 -1.55 9.15 -2.05
C ALA A 152 -1.36 9.82 -0.68
N LEU A 153 -0.52 9.22 0.18
CA LEU A 153 -0.17 9.72 1.51
C LEU A 153 1.31 10.09 1.55
N ILE A 154 1.61 11.37 1.69
CA ILE A 154 2.97 11.92 1.66
C ILE A 154 3.16 12.83 2.88
N ALA A 155 4.34 12.85 3.46
CA ALA A 155 4.70 13.82 4.48
C ALA A 155 6.19 14.16 4.45
N HIS A 156 6.53 15.42 4.71
CA HIS A 156 7.88 15.82 5.08
C HIS A 156 8.28 15.20 6.42
N ASN A 157 9.57 15.06 6.67
CA ASN A 157 10.06 14.36 7.87
C ASN A 157 9.43 14.90 9.17
N ASN A 158 9.38 16.23 9.33
CA ASN A 158 8.82 16.88 10.52
C ASN A 158 7.30 16.73 10.63
N MET A 159 6.62 16.38 9.53
CA MET A 159 5.16 16.24 9.48
C MET A 159 4.67 14.79 9.55
N LYS A 160 5.60 13.81 9.61
CA LYS A 160 5.23 12.38 9.65
C LYS A 160 4.41 12.03 10.89
N SER A 161 4.74 12.59 12.05
CA SER A 161 3.96 12.36 13.28
C SER A 161 2.52 12.85 13.12
N SER A 162 2.32 14.06 12.60
CA SER A 162 0.99 14.62 12.35
C SER A 162 0.21 13.81 11.31
N LEU A 163 0.88 13.30 10.25
CA LEU A 163 0.23 12.43 9.29
C LEU A 163 -0.18 11.10 9.93
N MET A 164 0.65 10.51 10.78
CA MET A 164 0.33 9.25 11.45
C MET A 164 -0.85 9.41 12.43
N GLU A 165 -0.90 10.50 13.17
CA GLU A 165 -2.03 10.84 14.05
C GLU A 165 -3.32 10.99 13.24
N PHE A 166 -3.28 11.77 12.18
CA PHE A 166 -4.39 11.92 11.23
C PHE A 166 -4.85 10.56 10.67
N CYS A 167 -3.92 9.72 10.20
CA CYS A 167 -4.26 8.40 9.67
C CYS A 167 -4.86 7.48 10.74
N SER A 168 -4.42 7.57 12.00
CA SER A 168 -5.03 6.83 13.11
C SER A 168 -6.47 7.27 13.37
N MET A 169 -6.73 8.58 13.35
CA MET A 169 -8.07 9.14 13.56
C MET A 169 -9.03 8.83 12.41
N GLN A 170 -8.51 8.79 11.19
CA GLN A 170 -9.30 8.61 9.97
C GLN A 170 -9.17 7.18 9.37
N SER A 171 -8.70 6.19 10.16
CA SER A 171 -8.41 4.84 9.67
C SER A 171 -9.58 4.21 8.94
N ASN A 172 -10.80 4.26 9.50
CA ASN A 172 -12.01 3.69 8.90
C ASN A 172 -12.35 4.30 7.53
N LYS A 173 -12.02 5.58 7.32
CA LYS A 173 -12.21 6.24 6.02
C LYS A 173 -11.10 5.83 5.04
N LEU A 174 -9.84 5.77 5.52
CA LEU A 174 -8.68 5.43 4.70
C LEU A 174 -8.69 3.98 4.22
N GLU A 175 -9.21 3.05 5.00
CA GLU A 175 -9.37 1.63 4.63
C GLU A 175 -10.19 1.43 3.35
N GLN A 176 -11.04 2.38 2.99
CA GLN A 176 -11.89 2.30 1.80
C GLN A 176 -11.12 2.59 0.50
N PHE A 177 -9.87 3.07 0.58
CA PHE A 177 -9.04 3.42 -0.58
C PHE A 177 -7.87 2.46 -0.75
N PRO A 178 -7.47 2.14 -1.99
CA PRO A 178 -6.14 1.61 -2.23
C PRO A 178 -5.12 2.72 -1.96
N LEU A 179 -4.26 2.50 -0.95
CA LEU A 179 -3.33 3.51 -0.45
C LEU A 179 -1.96 3.38 -1.12
N ILE A 180 -1.36 4.53 -1.45
CA ILE A 180 0.04 4.63 -1.85
C ILE A 180 0.76 5.61 -0.92
N ALA A 181 1.98 5.29 -0.51
CA ALA A 181 2.79 6.18 0.29
C ALA A 181 4.26 6.17 -0.13
N THR A 182 4.95 7.28 0.18
CA THR A 182 6.39 7.39 -0.07
C THR A 182 7.19 6.74 1.04
N GLY A 183 8.25 6.01 0.68
CA GLY A 183 9.34 5.54 1.51
C GLY A 183 8.98 5.17 2.95
N THR A 184 9.59 5.90 3.89
CA THR A 184 9.40 5.69 5.32
C THR A 184 8.00 6.04 5.84
N THR A 185 7.22 6.86 5.12
CA THR A 185 5.83 7.16 5.47
C THR A 185 4.98 5.90 5.48
N GLY A 186 5.13 5.05 4.46
CA GLY A 186 4.39 3.80 4.38
C GLY A 186 4.71 2.82 5.51
N SER A 187 5.98 2.69 5.87
CA SER A 187 6.39 1.82 6.99
C SER A 187 5.84 2.32 8.33
N LEU A 188 5.83 3.64 8.55
CA LEU A 188 5.27 4.25 9.75
C LEU A 188 3.74 4.12 9.80
N LEU A 189 3.07 4.25 8.66
CA LEU A 189 1.62 4.08 8.54
C LEU A 189 1.20 2.71 9.05
N PHE A 190 1.81 1.65 8.51
CA PHE A 190 1.53 0.29 8.93
C PHE A 190 1.75 0.10 10.44
N LYS A 191 2.92 0.54 10.97
CA LYS A 191 3.25 0.42 12.38
C LYS A 191 2.23 1.08 13.31
N LYS A 192 1.73 2.26 12.94
CA LYS A 192 0.89 3.09 13.82
C LYS A 192 -0.59 2.78 13.70
N THR A 193 -1.06 2.44 12.51
CA THR A 193 -2.49 2.32 12.21
C THR A 193 -2.90 0.90 11.81
N GLY A 194 -1.96 0.07 11.36
CA GLY A 194 -2.25 -1.23 10.74
C GLY A 194 -2.74 -1.13 9.29
N LEU A 195 -2.90 0.08 8.75
CA LEU A 195 -3.31 0.28 7.36
C LEU A 195 -2.29 -0.28 6.39
N MET A 196 -2.77 -1.03 5.41
CA MET A 196 -1.94 -1.62 4.37
C MET A 196 -1.80 -0.68 3.19
N LEU A 197 -0.60 -0.69 2.59
CA LEU A 197 -0.39 -0.01 1.32
C LEU A 197 -0.62 -0.96 0.17
N SER A 198 -1.37 -0.52 -0.83
CA SER A 198 -1.46 -1.20 -2.12
C SER A 198 -0.18 -0.99 -2.94
N ARG A 199 0.54 0.12 -2.69
CA ARG A 199 1.83 0.40 -3.32
C ARG A 199 2.70 1.29 -2.45
N LYS A 200 4.01 1.01 -2.41
CA LYS A 200 5.03 1.86 -1.80
C LYS A 200 5.95 2.40 -2.88
N VAL A 201 6.18 3.69 -2.91
CA VAL A 201 7.16 4.34 -3.81
C VAL A 201 8.38 4.78 -3.03
N ALA A 202 9.44 5.20 -3.73
CA ALA A 202 10.65 5.74 -3.10
C ALA A 202 10.33 6.93 -2.17
N SER A 203 11.28 7.37 -1.35
CA SER A 203 11.12 8.63 -0.62
C SER A 203 11.11 9.83 -1.59
N GLY A 204 10.49 10.94 -1.19
CA GLY A 204 10.37 12.14 -2.03
C GLY A 204 11.68 12.53 -2.73
N PRO A 205 12.78 12.80 -1.98
CA PRO A 205 14.07 13.15 -2.57
C PRO A 205 14.71 12.10 -3.49
N LEU A 206 14.23 10.84 -3.43
CA LEU A 206 14.71 9.73 -4.27
C LEU A 206 13.73 9.39 -5.40
N GLY A 207 12.90 10.34 -5.82
CA GLY A 207 11.98 10.17 -6.94
C GLY A 207 10.56 9.75 -6.57
N GLY A 208 10.21 9.71 -5.28
CA GLY A 208 8.85 9.37 -4.84
C GLY A 208 7.80 10.36 -5.33
N ASP A 209 8.13 11.65 -5.31
CA ASP A 209 7.22 12.71 -5.75
C ASP A 209 6.98 12.64 -7.27
N GLN A 210 8.02 12.33 -8.06
CA GLN A 210 7.89 12.09 -9.49
C GLN A 210 7.06 10.85 -9.81
N ALA A 211 7.23 9.77 -9.02
CA ALA A 211 6.43 8.54 -9.19
C ALA A 211 4.94 8.81 -8.96
N VAL A 212 4.57 9.56 -7.90
CA VAL A 212 3.18 9.99 -7.66
C VAL A 212 2.71 10.92 -8.76
N GLY A 213 3.54 11.86 -9.22
CA GLY A 213 3.24 12.75 -10.34
C GLY A 213 2.92 12.00 -11.64
N THR A 214 3.70 10.96 -11.95
CA THR A 214 3.41 10.07 -13.09
C THR A 214 2.06 9.38 -12.94
N MET A 215 1.72 8.92 -11.73
CA MET A 215 0.44 8.29 -11.47
C MET A 215 -0.75 9.26 -11.57
N ILE A 216 -0.55 10.54 -11.26
CA ILE A 216 -1.55 11.59 -11.50
C ILE A 216 -1.79 11.73 -13.00
N SER A 217 -0.72 11.94 -13.80
CA SER A 217 -0.81 12.13 -15.25
C SER A 217 -1.42 10.94 -15.98
N THR A 218 -1.27 9.72 -15.44
CA THR A 218 -1.87 8.48 -15.96
C THR A 218 -3.26 8.18 -15.36
N LYS A 219 -3.86 9.14 -14.63
CA LYS A 219 -5.22 9.05 -14.05
C LYS A 219 -5.40 7.94 -13.00
N ASN A 220 -4.32 7.51 -12.36
CA ASN A 220 -4.32 6.45 -11.34
C ASN A 220 -4.44 6.97 -9.90
N ILE A 221 -4.58 8.29 -9.68
CA ILE A 221 -4.74 8.93 -8.37
C ILE A 221 -6.12 9.55 -8.26
N CYS A 222 -6.82 9.35 -7.12
CA CYS A 222 -8.08 10.01 -6.80
C CYS A 222 -7.92 11.21 -5.88
N GLY A 223 -6.82 11.26 -5.11
CA GLY A 223 -6.54 12.35 -4.19
C GLY A 223 -5.10 12.26 -3.65
N VAL A 224 -4.57 13.37 -3.18
CA VAL A 224 -3.26 13.47 -2.56
C VAL A 224 -3.38 14.15 -1.20
N ILE A 225 -2.92 13.48 -0.15
CA ILE A 225 -2.76 14.04 1.20
C ILE A 225 -1.26 14.20 1.43
N PHE A 226 -0.77 15.42 1.31
CA PHE A 226 0.64 15.75 1.43
C PHE A 226 0.88 16.74 2.56
N PHE A 227 1.18 16.26 3.77
CA PHE A 227 1.48 17.14 4.90
C PHE A 227 2.86 17.77 4.73
N ARG A 228 2.83 19.04 4.37
CA ARG A 228 4.01 19.85 4.09
C ARG A 228 4.50 20.54 5.36
N ASP A 229 5.82 20.59 5.55
CA ASP A 229 6.44 21.52 6.52
C ASP A 229 6.58 22.90 5.85
N PRO A 230 5.80 23.90 6.28
CA PRO A 230 5.80 25.20 5.64
C PRO A 230 7.00 26.09 6.06
N LEU A 231 7.71 25.68 7.13
CA LEU A 231 8.78 26.49 7.73
C LEU A 231 10.18 26.02 7.36
N SER A 232 10.30 24.85 6.72
CA SER A 232 11.61 24.29 6.33
C SER A 232 11.84 24.40 4.84
N ALA A 233 13.10 24.72 4.48
CA ALA A 233 13.55 24.61 3.10
C ALA A 233 13.74 23.12 2.71
N HIS A 234 13.25 22.73 1.54
CA HIS A 234 13.35 21.37 1.05
C HIS A 234 14.25 21.30 -0.19
N PRO A 235 15.22 20.37 -0.26
CA PRO A 235 16.14 20.28 -1.39
C PRO A 235 15.41 19.89 -2.70
N HIS A 236 14.25 19.22 -2.61
CA HIS A 236 13.40 18.81 -3.76
C HIS A 236 12.17 19.70 -3.94
N ARG A 237 12.29 21.00 -3.63
CA ARG A 237 11.19 21.97 -3.77
C ARG A 237 10.59 21.98 -5.18
N ALA A 238 11.43 21.84 -6.19
CA ALA A 238 10.98 21.81 -7.58
C ALA A 238 10.03 20.62 -7.85
N ASP A 239 10.30 19.45 -7.29
CA ASP A 239 9.47 18.26 -7.46
C ASP A 239 8.13 18.42 -6.73
N ILE A 240 8.14 19.04 -5.55
CA ILE A 240 6.92 19.37 -4.79
C ILE A 240 6.01 20.31 -5.58
N GLU A 241 6.59 21.36 -6.19
CA GLU A 241 5.81 22.30 -7.01
C GLU A 241 5.34 21.64 -8.31
N ALA A 242 6.13 20.74 -8.91
CA ALA A 242 5.71 19.95 -10.06
C ALA A 242 4.53 19.03 -9.71
N LEU A 243 4.58 18.33 -8.58
CA LEU A 243 3.49 17.49 -8.09
C LEU A 243 2.21 18.32 -7.88
N ARG A 244 2.33 19.47 -7.21
CA ARG A 244 1.20 20.38 -6.98
C ARG A 244 0.57 20.83 -8.30
N ARG A 245 1.39 21.27 -9.25
CA ARG A 245 0.93 21.69 -10.58
C ARG A 245 0.20 20.56 -11.31
N LEU A 246 0.66 19.30 -11.18
CA LEU A 246 -0.05 18.15 -11.77
C LEU A 246 -1.41 17.95 -11.11
N CYS A 247 -1.53 18.11 -9.78
CA CYS A 247 -2.82 18.08 -9.11
C CYS A 247 -3.77 19.17 -9.64
N ASP A 248 -3.27 20.39 -9.82
CA ASP A 248 -4.07 21.51 -10.36
C ASP A 248 -4.51 21.25 -11.82
N VAL A 249 -3.60 20.73 -12.66
CA VAL A 249 -3.86 20.42 -14.09
C VAL A 249 -4.88 19.30 -14.23
N ASP A 250 -4.75 18.24 -13.45
CA ASP A 250 -5.61 17.06 -13.51
C ASP A 250 -6.82 17.14 -12.56
N GLN A 251 -6.99 18.30 -11.88
CA GLN A 251 -8.08 18.56 -10.91
C GLN A 251 -8.15 17.50 -9.81
N ILE A 252 -6.98 17.00 -9.37
CA ILE A 252 -6.87 16.04 -8.28
C ILE A 252 -6.90 16.79 -6.95
N PRO A 253 -7.83 16.45 -6.03
CA PRO A 253 -7.87 17.05 -4.70
C PRO A 253 -6.54 16.90 -3.96
N LEU A 254 -5.99 18.01 -3.45
CA LEU A 254 -4.72 18.06 -2.74
C LEU A 254 -4.90 18.69 -1.36
N ALA A 255 -4.62 17.90 -0.29
CA ALA A 255 -4.56 18.38 1.08
C ALA A 255 -3.13 18.59 1.54
N THR A 256 -2.87 19.67 2.27
CA THR A 256 -1.53 19.99 2.80
C THR A 256 -1.46 20.02 4.33
N ASN A 257 -2.58 19.80 5.02
CA ASN A 257 -2.72 19.78 6.47
C ASN A 257 -3.88 18.86 6.90
N PRO A 258 -4.03 18.54 8.20
CA PRO A 258 -5.06 17.62 8.69
C PRO A 258 -6.49 18.02 8.33
N GLN A 259 -6.84 19.29 8.46
CA GLN A 259 -8.21 19.78 8.22
C GLN A 259 -8.61 19.64 6.75
N SER A 260 -7.71 20.02 5.82
CA SER A 260 -7.95 19.82 4.39
C SER A 260 -7.92 18.32 4.02
N GLY A 261 -7.13 17.50 4.74
CA GLY A 261 -7.11 16.05 4.60
C GLY A 261 -8.45 15.42 4.91
N GLU A 262 -9.07 15.80 6.02
CA GLU A 262 -10.39 15.33 6.41
C GLU A 262 -11.46 15.74 5.38
N ALA A 263 -11.45 17.00 4.96
CA ALA A 263 -12.39 17.52 3.96
C ALA A 263 -12.28 16.75 2.62
N ILE A 264 -11.04 16.39 2.20
CA ILE A 264 -10.82 15.59 0.99
C ILE A 264 -11.33 14.17 1.18
N LEU A 265 -11.09 13.53 2.32
CA LEU A 265 -11.61 12.18 2.59
C LEU A 265 -13.14 12.18 2.51
N ASP A 266 -13.80 13.13 3.17
CA ASP A 266 -15.27 13.24 3.13
C ASP A 266 -15.77 13.51 1.71
N TYR A 267 -15.10 14.37 0.94
CA TYR A 267 -15.40 14.65 -0.45
C TYR A 267 -15.31 13.37 -1.32
N LEU A 268 -14.26 12.60 -1.16
CA LEU A 268 -14.03 11.38 -1.94
C LEU A 268 -15.01 10.26 -1.55
N LEU A 269 -15.36 10.15 -0.26
CA LEU A 269 -16.28 9.12 0.25
C LEU A 269 -17.75 9.40 -0.08
N LEU A 270 -18.13 10.64 -0.24
CA LEU A 270 -19.51 11.00 -0.61
C LEU A 270 -19.95 10.49 -1.99
N GLY A 271 -19.09 9.71 -2.65
CA GLY A 271 -19.42 8.87 -3.81
C GLY A 271 -19.96 9.61 -5.04
N LYS A 272 -19.75 10.91 -5.12
CA LYS A 272 -20.16 11.72 -6.25
C LYS A 272 -19.11 11.70 -7.35
N GLY A 273 -18.67 10.48 -7.70
CA GLY A 273 -17.67 10.22 -8.72
C GLY A 273 -18.08 10.57 -10.15
N GLU A 274 -19.32 11.02 -10.36
CA GLU A 274 -19.81 11.56 -11.62
C GLU A 274 -20.18 13.05 -11.48
N ARG A 275 -19.45 13.80 -10.64
CA ARG A 275 -19.56 15.24 -10.74
C ARG A 275 -18.96 15.67 -12.06
N GLU A 276 -19.72 16.33 -12.89
CA GLU A 276 -19.17 17.14 -13.97
C GLU A 276 -18.10 18.06 -13.37
N LEU A 277 -16.84 17.76 -13.71
CA LEU A 277 -15.74 18.64 -13.33
C LEU A 277 -15.99 20.00 -13.97
N ILE A 278 -15.86 21.07 -13.22
CA ILE A 278 -15.90 22.42 -13.78
C ILE A 278 -14.77 22.49 -14.82
N PRO A 279 -15.06 22.79 -16.09
CA PRO A 279 -14.04 22.80 -17.13
C PRO A 279 -12.90 23.73 -16.77
N ASN A 280 -11.66 23.24 -16.88
CA ASN A 280 -10.49 24.09 -16.71
C ASN A 280 -10.21 24.85 -18.01
N HIS A 281 -10.74 26.03 -18.12
CA HIS A 281 -10.67 26.86 -19.32
C HIS A 281 -9.24 27.14 -19.78
N VAL A 282 -8.27 27.24 -18.86
CA VAL A 282 -6.86 27.44 -19.19
C VAL A 282 -6.28 26.22 -19.91
N LEU A 283 -6.66 25.02 -19.48
CA LEU A 283 -6.23 23.77 -20.13
C LEU A 283 -6.87 23.58 -21.48
N GLU A 284 -8.12 23.95 -21.65
CA GLU A 284 -8.83 23.87 -22.93
C GLU A 284 -8.16 24.77 -23.97
N VAL A 285 -7.87 26.03 -23.60
CA VAL A 285 -7.16 26.96 -24.47
C VAL A 285 -5.76 26.45 -24.83
N HIS A 286 -5.03 25.89 -23.86
CA HIS A 286 -3.71 25.31 -24.11
C HIS A 286 -3.78 24.11 -25.06
N ARG A 287 -4.71 23.18 -24.89
CA ARG A 287 -4.90 22.03 -25.77
C ARG A 287 -5.28 22.45 -27.20
N GLN A 288 -6.18 23.43 -27.33
CA GLN A 288 -6.55 23.99 -28.65
C GLN A 288 -5.35 24.65 -29.35
N GLY A 289 -4.47 25.31 -28.58
CA GLY A 289 -3.22 25.86 -29.10
C GLY A 289 -2.27 24.77 -29.64
N GLN A 290 -2.13 23.66 -28.91
CA GLN A 290 -1.30 22.53 -29.35
C GLN A 290 -1.85 21.82 -30.60
N SER A 291 -3.16 21.63 -30.69
CA SER A 291 -3.78 21.01 -31.88
C SER A 291 -3.51 21.84 -33.13
N LYS A 292 -3.60 23.18 -33.04
CA LYS A 292 -3.28 24.08 -34.17
C LYS A 292 -1.83 24.00 -34.63
N VAL A 293 -0.88 23.77 -33.69
CA VAL A 293 0.54 23.60 -34.05
C VAL A 293 0.78 22.28 -34.79
N VAL A 294 0.11 21.20 -34.37
CA VAL A 294 0.22 19.89 -35.03
C VAL A 294 -0.45 19.90 -36.42
N GLU A 295 -1.56 20.62 -36.58
CA GLU A 295 -2.24 20.75 -37.89
C GLU A 295 -1.49 21.64 -38.88
N ALA A 296 -0.59 22.51 -38.40
CA ALA A 296 0.18 23.44 -39.22
C ALA A 296 1.57 22.88 -39.61
N SER A 297 1.97 21.73 -39.07
CA SER A 297 3.24 21.03 -39.33
C SER A 297 3.01 19.80 -40.24
#